data_b13f7afc124a0babcb8e3852e3de09a3
#
_entry.id   b13f7afc124a0babcb8e3852e3de09a3
#
_cell.length_a   1.000
_cell.length_b   1.000
_cell.length_c   1.000
_cell.angle_alpha   90.00
_cell.angle_beta   90.00
_cell.angle_gamma   90.00
#
_symmetry.space_group_name_H-M   'P 1'
#
loop_
_entity.id
_entity.type
_entity.pdbx_description
1 polymer ?
#
loop_
_entity_poly.entity_id
_entity_poly.type
_entity_poly.pdbx_seq_one_letter_code
_entity_poly.pdbx_strand_id
1 'polypeptide(L)'
;EQDYHFKVLFLILKKLGFEWAKNLSHLSYGMVDLPSGKMKSREGTVVDADDLINEMGATAKQISQELGKLEDYSEGDKEAIYSTIGLGALKYFILKVDPKKRILFDPQASVDFQGNTGPFIQYTYARIQAIMRKSAQDSHPEVPMSYELHDKEKSLLKQLQLFPEVIQQAAANYSPALVANFAYDLVKEFNSFYQQVSIL
;
A
#
# COMPACT_ATOMS: atom_id res chain seq x y z
N GLU A 1 -18.92 2.85 -19.56
CA GLU A 1 -19.15 3.58 -20.84
C GLU A 1 -17.84 4.01 -21.49
N GLN A 2 -16.92 4.67 -20.77
CA GLN A 2 -15.63 5.14 -21.32
C GLN A 2 -14.78 4.01 -21.90
N ASP A 3 -14.74 2.85 -21.25
CA ASP A 3 -13.95 1.69 -21.69
C ASP A 3 -14.35 1.23 -23.12
N TYR A 4 -15.66 1.26 -23.43
CA TYR A 4 -16.14 0.96 -24.78
C TYR A 4 -15.67 2.02 -25.79
N HIS A 5 -15.74 3.30 -25.47
CA HIS A 5 -15.32 4.38 -26.36
C HIS A 5 -13.83 4.29 -26.68
N PHE A 6 -12.97 4.01 -25.70
CA PHE A 6 -11.52 3.83 -25.94
C PHE A 6 -11.24 2.59 -26.79
N LYS A 7 -11.94 1.47 -26.56
CA LYS A 7 -11.79 0.27 -27.42
C LYS A 7 -12.14 0.56 -28.88
N VAL A 8 -13.23 1.29 -29.12
CA VAL A 8 -13.63 1.70 -30.48
C VAL A 8 -12.59 2.64 -31.08
N LEU A 9 -12.13 3.64 -30.31
CA LEU A 9 -11.10 4.59 -30.77
C LEU A 9 -9.82 3.85 -31.20
N PHE A 10 -9.32 2.93 -30.37
CA PHE A 10 -8.11 2.17 -30.68
C PHE A 10 -8.29 1.29 -31.93
N LEU A 11 -9.46 0.71 -32.12
CA LEU A 11 -9.79 -0.05 -33.32
C LEU A 11 -9.81 0.83 -34.58
N ILE A 12 -10.38 2.02 -34.50
CA ILE A 12 -10.41 2.98 -35.61
C ILE A 12 -8.97 3.39 -35.98
N LEU A 13 -8.16 3.78 -35.00
CA LEU A 13 -6.77 4.16 -35.23
C LEU A 13 -5.97 3.02 -35.90
N LYS A 14 -6.16 1.78 -35.46
CA LYS A 14 -5.56 0.61 -36.08
C LYS A 14 -6.01 0.42 -37.54
N LYS A 15 -7.31 0.61 -37.82
CA LYS A 15 -7.85 0.52 -39.17
C LYS A 15 -7.35 1.63 -40.11
N LEU A 16 -7.03 2.80 -39.57
CA LEU A 16 -6.44 3.93 -40.28
C LEU A 16 -4.93 3.73 -40.56
N GLY A 17 -4.35 2.61 -40.15
CA GLY A 17 -2.95 2.27 -40.43
C GLY A 17 -1.93 2.80 -39.41
N PHE A 18 -2.34 3.33 -38.26
CA PHE A 18 -1.42 3.76 -37.23
C PHE A 18 -0.87 2.55 -36.45
N GLU A 19 0.35 2.12 -36.77
CA GLU A 19 0.98 0.94 -36.15
C GLU A 19 1.14 1.06 -34.62
N TRP A 20 1.39 2.28 -34.11
CA TRP A 20 1.51 2.52 -32.67
C TRP A 20 0.19 2.30 -31.91
N ALA A 21 -0.96 2.27 -32.60
CA ALA A 21 -2.26 2.05 -31.96
C ALA A 21 -2.36 0.69 -31.25
N LYS A 22 -1.52 -0.28 -31.60
CA LYS A 22 -1.42 -1.57 -30.89
C LYS A 22 -0.88 -1.46 -29.47
N ASN A 23 -0.15 -0.38 -29.17
CA ASN A 23 0.46 -0.12 -27.86
C ASN A 23 -0.41 0.76 -26.96
N LEU A 24 -1.57 1.20 -27.44
CA LEU A 24 -2.50 1.97 -26.64
C LEU A 24 -3.19 1.10 -25.60
N SER A 25 -3.27 1.60 -24.39
CA SER A 25 -4.03 0.99 -23.30
C SER A 25 -4.91 2.02 -22.62
N HIS A 26 -6.07 1.59 -22.15
CA HIS A 26 -6.93 2.39 -21.31
C HIS A 26 -6.92 1.82 -19.89
N LEU A 27 -6.41 2.59 -18.94
CA LEU A 27 -6.47 2.25 -17.52
C LEU A 27 -7.88 2.56 -17.01
N SER A 28 -8.77 1.58 -17.13
CA SER A 28 -10.11 1.67 -16.54
C SER A 28 -10.05 1.36 -15.04
N TYR A 29 -10.88 2.06 -14.27
CA TYR A 29 -11.01 1.79 -12.84
C TYR A 29 -12.48 1.66 -12.43
N GLY A 30 -12.71 0.84 -11.40
CA GLY A 30 -14.02 0.63 -10.80
C GLY A 30 -14.46 1.82 -9.96
N MET A 31 -15.74 1.83 -9.59
CA MET A 31 -16.28 2.83 -8.69
C MET A 31 -15.75 2.61 -7.27
N VAL A 32 -15.49 3.72 -6.58
CA VAL A 32 -15.25 3.74 -5.14
C VAL A 32 -16.54 4.21 -4.48
N ASP A 33 -17.13 3.36 -3.65
CA ASP A 33 -18.32 3.68 -2.87
C ASP A 33 -17.91 3.90 -1.40
N LEU A 34 -18.69 4.71 -0.69
CA LEU A 34 -18.57 4.88 0.76
C LEU A 34 -19.67 4.07 1.48
N PRO A 35 -19.52 3.73 2.77
CA PRO A 35 -20.56 3.09 3.56
C PRO A 35 -21.85 3.90 3.61
N SER A 36 -21.77 5.23 3.50
CA SER A 36 -22.92 6.14 3.41
C SER A 36 -23.71 6.05 2.11
N GLY A 37 -23.23 5.30 1.13
CA GLY A 37 -23.91 5.06 -0.15
C GLY A 37 -23.07 5.40 -1.38
N LYS A 38 -23.69 5.26 -2.56
CA LYS A 38 -23.05 5.57 -3.84
C LYS A 38 -22.84 7.08 -3.98
N MET A 39 -21.64 7.47 -4.34
CA MET A 39 -21.37 8.85 -4.78
C MET A 39 -22.12 9.13 -6.08
N LYS A 40 -23.13 9.99 -6.03
CA LYS A 40 -23.89 10.41 -7.20
C LYS A 40 -23.76 11.92 -7.37
N SER A 41 -23.08 12.35 -8.41
CA SER A 41 -22.87 13.77 -8.70
C SER A 41 -24.17 14.56 -8.92
N ARG A 42 -25.25 13.90 -9.37
CA ARG A 42 -26.56 14.53 -9.59
C ARG A 42 -27.38 14.74 -8.31
N GLU A 43 -27.04 14.06 -7.22
CA GLU A 43 -27.76 14.11 -5.94
C GLU A 43 -26.99 14.87 -4.84
N GLY A 44 -25.86 15.52 -5.18
CA GLY A 44 -25.06 16.30 -4.22
C GLY A 44 -24.29 15.48 -3.19
N THR A 45 -24.19 14.15 -3.37
CA THR A 45 -23.48 13.22 -2.49
C THR A 45 -22.10 12.86 -3.02
N VAL A 46 -21.42 13.83 -3.65
CA VAL A 46 -20.02 13.66 -4.08
C VAL A 46 -19.13 14.05 -2.92
N VAL A 47 -18.23 13.15 -2.53
CA VAL A 47 -17.13 13.48 -1.62
C VAL A 47 -15.95 13.92 -2.48
N ASP A 48 -15.45 15.11 -2.24
CA ASP A 48 -14.26 15.62 -2.91
C ASP A 48 -13.03 14.81 -2.46
N ALA A 49 -12.06 14.63 -3.35
CA ALA A 49 -10.85 13.91 -3.03
C ALA A 49 -10.04 14.61 -1.92
N ASP A 50 -10.03 15.93 -1.92
CA ASP A 50 -9.34 16.71 -0.90
C ASP A 50 -10.03 16.57 0.47
N ASP A 51 -11.36 16.55 0.51
CA ASP A 51 -12.12 16.31 1.74
C ASP A 51 -11.82 14.92 2.29
N LEU A 52 -11.75 13.91 1.43
CA LEU A 52 -11.40 12.56 1.83
C LEU A 52 -9.98 12.46 2.38
N ILE A 53 -9.00 13.13 1.76
CA ILE A 53 -7.63 13.18 2.24
C ILE A 53 -7.56 13.83 3.63
N ASN A 54 -8.29 14.93 3.83
CA ASN A 54 -8.36 15.63 5.11
C ASN A 54 -9.02 14.76 6.19
N GLU A 55 -10.12 14.09 5.86
CA GLU A 55 -10.79 13.14 6.76
C GLU A 55 -9.86 11.99 7.19
N MET A 56 -9.07 11.46 6.25
CA MET A 56 -8.11 10.42 6.55
C MET A 56 -7.00 10.88 7.49
N GLY A 57 -6.52 12.12 7.33
CA GLY A 57 -5.57 12.75 8.25
C GLY A 57 -6.16 12.90 9.67
N ALA A 58 -7.40 13.38 9.76
CA ALA A 58 -8.12 13.51 11.04
C ALA A 58 -8.35 12.15 11.72
N THR A 59 -8.74 11.14 10.96
CA THR A 59 -8.92 9.77 11.48
C THR A 59 -7.60 9.18 11.98
N ALA A 60 -6.51 9.38 11.23
CA ALA A 60 -5.18 8.95 11.66
C ALA A 60 -4.72 9.66 12.94
N LYS A 61 -5.03 10.96 13.08
CA LYS A 61 -4.77 11.74 14.30
C LYS A 61 -5.50 11.15 15.50
N GLN A 62 -6.80 10.92 15.38
CA GLN A 62 -7.61 10.36 16.46
C GLN A 62 -7.05 9.02 16.94
N ILE A 63 -6.84 8.08 16.02
CA ILE A 63 -6.33 6.74 16.36
C ILE A 63 -4.92 6.80 16.96
N SER A 64 -4.05 7.68 16.44
CA SER A 64 -2.69 7.83 16.97
C SER A 64 -2.66 8.43 18.37
N GLN A 65 -3.57 9.36 18.67
CA GLN A 65 -3.73 9.94 20.01
C GLN A 65 -4.24 8.90 21.02
N GLU A 66 -5.21 8.06 20.63
CA GLU A 66 -5.69 6.95 21.47
C GLU A 66 -4.59 5.94 21.81
N LEU A 67 -3.61 5.77 20.90
CA LEU A 67 -2.46 4.89 21.10
C LEU A 67 -1.32 5.52 21.93
N GLY A 68 -1.33 6.84 22.17
CA GLY A 68 -0.37 7.55 23.03
C GLY A 68 1.09 7.48 22.61
N LYS A 69 1.39 7.27 21.32
CA LYS A 69 2.77 6.95 20.84
C LYS A 69 3.59 8.16 20.37
N LEU A 70 3.00 9.35 20.32
CA LEU A 70 3.63 10.54 19.73
C LEU A 70 3.77 11.70 20.72
N GLU A 71 3.73 11.46 22.03
CA GLU A 71 3.74 12.51 23.06
C GLU A 71 4.98 13.39 23.00
N ASP A 72 6.14 12.81 22.67
CA ASP A 72 7.44 13.50 22.65
C ASP A 72 7.70 14.31 21.36
N TYR A 73 6.79 14.28 20.38
CA TYR A 73 6.97 14.97 19.10
C TYR A 73 6.39 16.38 19.12
N SER A 74 7.00 17.31 18.35
CA SER A 74 6.43 18.64 18.15
C SER A 74 5.06 18.56 17.45
N GLU A 75 4.18 19.56 17.65
CA GLU A 75 2.87 19.57 17.01
C GLU A 75 2.99 19.55 15.46
N GLY A 76 4.00 20.23 14.90
CA GLY A 76 4.25 20.20 13.46
C GLY A 76 4.64 18.81 12.94
N ASP A 77 5.49 18.08 13.69
CA ASP A 77 5.88 16.72 13.34
C ASP A 77 4.69 15.76 13.48
N LYS A 78 3.87 15.91 14.51
CA LYS A 78 2.64 15.13 14.69
C LYS A 78 1.70 15.28 13.51
N GLU A 79 1.41 16.50 13.06
CA GLU A 79 0.54 16.75 11.91
C GLU A 79 1.12 16.13 10.61
N ALA A 80 2.43 16.21 10.40
CA ALA A 80 3.09 15.56 9.26
C ALA A 80 2.97 14.03 9.31
N ILE A 81 3.10 13.44 10.50
CA ILE A 81 2.92 12.00 10.71
C ILE A 81 1.47 11.59 10.46
N TYR A 82 0.49 12.32 10.99
CA TYR A 82 -0.93 12.01 10.78
C TYR A 82 -1.30 12.06 9.30
N SER A 83 -0.84 13.09 8.59
CA SER A 83 -1.03 13.21 7.14
C SER A 83 -0.39 12.05 6.38
N THR A 84 0.83 11.65 6.76
CA THR A 84 1.55 10.53 6.14
C THR A 84 0.83 9.19 6.37
N ILE A 85 0.32 8.96 7.57
CA ILE A 85 -0.45 7.75 7.91
C ILE A 85 -1.78 7.74 7.15
N GLY A 86 -2.54 8.83 7.21
CA GLY A 86 -3.84 8.94 6.56
C GLY A 86 -3.75 8.77 5.04
N LEU A 87 -2.83 9.49 4.39
CA LEU A 87 -2.62 9.37 2.95
C LEU A 87 -2.09 7.98 2.55
N GLY A 88 -1.22 7.39 3.36
CA GLY A 88 -0.71 6.02 3.16
C GLY A 88 -1.83 4.99 3.26
N ALA A 89 -2.72 5.14 4.25
CA ALA A 89 -3.90 4.29 4.42
C ALA A 89 -4.84 4.36 3.22
N LEU A 90 -5.19 5.57 2.77
CA LEU A 90 -6.04 5.81 1.61
C LEU A 90 -5.46 5.18 0.34
N LYS A 91 -4.22 5.53 0.02
CA LYS A 91 -3.54 5.01 -1.19
C LYS A 91 -3.46 3.50 -1.18
N TYR A 92 -3.05 2.91 -0.05
CA TYR A 92 -2.94 1.46 0.05
C TYR A 92 -4.29 0.77 -0.10
N PHE A 93 -5.33 1.28 0.55
CA PHE A 93 -6.68 0.71 0.49
C PHE A 93 -7.21 0.64 -0.94
N ILE A 94 -6.98 1.70 -1.72
CA ILE A 94 -7.39 1.75 -3.13
C ILE A 94 -6.49 0.84 -3.98
N LEU A 95 -5.18 0.89 -3.79
CA LEU A 95 -4.21 0.21 -4.66
C LEU A 95 -4.12 -1.30 -4.42
N LYS A 96 -4.46 -1.81 -3.23
CA LYS A 96 -4.44 -3.26 -2.95
C LYS A 96 -5.49 -4.06 -3.70
N VAL A 97 -6.48 -3.37 -4.29
CA VAL A 97 -7.57 -3.97 -5.07
C VAL A 97 -7.28 -3.77 -6.55
N ASP A 98 -7.63 -4.77 -7.38
CA ASP A 98 -7.53 -4.63 -8.84
C ASP A 98 -8.28 -3.37 -9.30
N PRO A 99 -7.67 -2.50 -10.12
CA PRO A 99 -8.28 -1.22 -10.52
C PRO A 99 -9.67 -1.36 -11.15
N LYS A 100 -9.95 -2.48 -11.83
CA LYS A 100 -11.25 -2.73 -12.50
C LYS A 100 -12.36 -3.14 -11.54
N LYS A 101 -12.02 -3.50 -10.29
CA LYS A 101 -13.00 -3.90 -9.29
C LYS A 101 -13.61 -2.68 -8.61
N ARG A 102 -14.86 -2.86 -8.18
CA ARG A 102 -15.54 -1.90 -7.34
C ARG A 102 -15.02 -2.00 -5.90
N ILE A 103 -14.82 -0.85 -5.25
CA ILE A 103 -14.28 -0.76 -3.90
C ILE A 103 -15.34 -0.11 -3.00
N LEU A 104 -15.61 -0.72 -1.86
CA LEU A 104 -16.29 -0.06 -0.74
C LEU A 104 -15.18 0.45 0.20
N PHE A 105 -14.98 1.78 0.21
CA PHE A 105 -13.96 2.41 1.03
C PHE A 105 -14.52 2.76 2.41
N ASP A 106 -13.88 2.25 3.44
CA ASP A 106 -14.18 2.54 4.83
C ASP A 106 -12.98 3.29 5.46
N PRO A 107 -13.13 4.59 5.80
CA PRO A 107 -12.06 5.39 6.40
C PRO A 107 -11.52 4.77 7.71
N GLN A 108 -12.38 4.32 8.59
CA GLN A 108 -12.01 3.75 9.89
C GLN A 108 -11.21 2.45 9.72
N ALA A 109 -11.71 1.53 8.92
CA ALA A 109 -11.05 0.26 8.67
C ALA A 109 -9.73 0.40 7.91
N SER A 110 -9.55 1.48 7.14
CA SER A 110 -8.33 1.71 6.34
C SER A 110 -7.13 2.18 7.17
N VAL A 111 -7.37 2.81 8.32
CA VAL A 111 -6.31 3.36 9.22
C VAL A 111 -5.91 2.36 10.32
N ASP A 112 -6.51 1.19 10.38
CA ASP A 112 -6.17 0.16 11.36
C ASP A 112 -4.67 -0.23 11.26
N PHE A 113 -3.98 -0.24 12.40
CA PHE A 113 -2.59 -0.69 12.52
C PHE A 113 -2.45 -2.21 12.57
N GLN A 114 -3.55 -2.93 12.54
CA GLN A 114 -3.61 -4.38 12.43
C GLN A 114 -4.33 -4.77 11.13
N GLY A 115 -3.94 -5.88 10.55
CA GLY A 115 -4.58 -6.34 9.33
C GLY A 115 -3.94 -5.82 8.03
N ASN A 116 -4.69 -5.94 6.92
CA ASN A 116 -4.19 -5.63 5.58
C ASN A 116 -4.38 -4.14 5.25
N THR A 117 -3.55 -3.28 5.86
CA THR A 117 -3.65 -1.82 5.80
C THR A 117 -2.31 -1.15 5.50
N GLY A 118 -2.35 0.09 5.00
CA GLY A 118 -1.16 0.91 4.81
C GLY A 118 -0.39 1.17 6.12
N PRO A 119 -1.07 1.58 7.20
CA PRO A 119 -0.43 1.79 8.51
C PRO A 119 0.28 0.56 9.08
N PHE A 120 -0.20 -0.66 8.83
CA PHE A 120 0.48 -1.88 9.21
C PHE A 120 1.85 -2.01 8.51
N ILE A 121 1.91 -1.67 7.22
CA ILE A 121 3.16 -1.69 6.44
C ILE A 121 4.10 -0.58 6.94
N GLN A 122 3.59 0.64 7.15
CA GLN A 122 4.36 1.77 7.67
C GLN A 122 4.93 1.49 9.07
N TYR A 123 4.15 0.89 9.94
CA TYR A 123 4.61 0.48 11.27
C TYR A 123 5.74 -0.56 11.21
N THR A 124 5.62 -1.51 10.30
CA THR A 124 6.69 -2.51 10.09
C THR A 124 7.97 -1.85 9.56
N TYR A 125 7.85 -0.89 8.63
CA TYR A 125 8.98 -0.09 8.17
C TYR A 125 9.67 0.65 9.32
N ALA A 126 8.89 1.33 10.18
CA ALA A 126 9.43 2.02 11.34
C ALA A 126 10.16 1.06 12.31
N ARG A 127 9.64 -0.15 12.50
CA ARG A 127 10.28 -1.22 13.27
C ARG A 127 11.63 -1.62 12.67
N ILE A 128 11.69 -1.84 11.36
CA ILE A 128 12.95 -2.16 10.66
C ILE A 128 13.96 -1.04 10.83
N GLN A 129 13.57 0.21 10.68
CA GLN A 129 14.43 1.37 10.88
C GLN A 129 14.96 1.46 12.32
N ALA A 130 14.15 1.09 13.31
CA ALA A 130 14.58 1.05 14.70
C ALA A 130 15.63 -0.05 14.95
N ILE A 131 15.47 -1.23 14.35
CA ILE A 131 16.45 -2.32 14.39
C ILE A 131 17.78 -1.86 13.76
N MET A 132 17.72 -1.28 12.57
CA MET A 132 18.91 -0.82 11.85
C MET A 132 19.68 0.25 12.66
N ARG A 133 18.99 1.19 13.31
CA ARG A 133 19.64 2.19 14.19
C ARG A 133 20.33 1.56 15.38
N LYS A 134 19.78 0.53 15.97
CA LYS A 134 20.40 -0.21 17.09
C LYS A 134 21.60 -1.01 16.60
N SER A 135 21.42 -1.76 15.52
CA SER A 135 22.49 -2.58 14.92
C SER A 135 23.70 -1.74 14.46
N ALA A 136 23.50 -0.51 14.01
CA ALA A 136 24.60 0.37 13.59
C ALA A 136 25.53 0.79 14.75
N GLN A 137 25.12 0.58 16.00
CA GLN A 137 25.91 0.86 17.20
C GLN A 137 26.75 -0.35 17.65
N ASP A 138 26.45 -1.54 17.14
CA ASP A 138 27.12 -2.78 17.50
C ASP A 138 28.05 -3.23 16.37
N SER A 139 29.24 -3.78 16.75
CA SER A 139 30.14 -4.42 15.79
C SER A 139 29.46 -5.68 15.26
N HIS A 140 29.28 -5.77 13.95
CA HIS A 140 28.72 -6.96 13.34
C HIS A 140 29.64 -8.17 13.52
N PRO A 141 29.25 -9.22 14.25
CA PRO A 141 30.03 -10.44 14.31
C PRO A 141 30.11 -11.09 12.93
N GLU A 142 31.23 -11.69 12.60
CA GLU A 142 31.34 -12.52 11.39
C GLU A 142 30.31 -13.66 11.48
N VAL A 143 29.51 -13.83 10.42
CA VAL A 143 28.53 -14.92 10.34
C VAL A 143 29.31 -16.24 10.18
N PRO A 144 29.16 -17.23 11.09
CA PRO A 144 29.84 -18.50 10.97
C PRO A 144 29.45 -19.21 9.66
N MET A 145 30.42 -19.82 8.98
CA MET A 145 30.16 -20.60 7.75
C MET A 145 29.19 -21.77 7.96
N SER A 146 28.97 -22.19 9.22
CA SER A 146 28.06 -23.26 9.63
C SER A 146 26.68 -22.76 10.12
N TYR A 147 26.34 -21.49 9.89
CA TYR A 147 25.06 -20.95 10.31
C TYR A 147 23.89 -21.61 9.55
N GLU A 148 23.01 -22.27 10.28
CA GLU A 148 21.79 -22.82 9.71
C GLU A 148 20.64 -21.80 9.85
N LEU A 149 20.11 -21.38 8.70
CA LEU A 149 18.98 -20.47 8.67
C LEU A 149 17.75 -21.09 9.35
N HIS A 150 17.13 -20.33 10.22
CA HIS A 150 15.81 -20.66 10.76
C HIS A 150 14.74 -20.68 9.65
N ASP A 151 13.67 -21.47 9.80
CA ASP A 151 12.65 -21.58 8.75
C ASP A 151 11.96 -20.25 8.42
N LYS A 152 11.87 -19.34 9.40
CA LYS A 152 11.33 -18.00 9.18
C LYS A 152 12.29 -17.09 8.38
N GLU A 153 13.58 -17.25 8.54
CA GLU A 153 14.58 -16.58 7.71
C GLU A 153 14.49 -17.07 6.27
N LYS A 154 14.38 -18.39 6.07
CA LYS A 154 14.21 -18.99 4.74
C LYS A 154 12.93 -18.49 4.07
N SER A 155 11.82 -18.38 4.82
CA SER A 155 10.54 -17.89 4.29
C SER A 155 10.65 -16.42 3.86
N LEU A 156 11.27 -15.58 4.67
CA LEU A 156 11.48 -14.16 4.35
C LEU A 156 12.38 -13.99 3.11
N LEU A 157 13.47 -14.74 3.02
CA LEU A 157 14.37 -14.72 1.85
C LEU A 157 13.64 -15.16 0.57
N LYS A 158 12.81 -16.21 0.64
CA LYS A 158 11.98 -16.65 -0.49
C LYS A 158 10.99 -15.55 -0.93
N GLN A 159 10.37 -14.87 0.03
CA GLN A 159 9.47 -13.76 -0.28
C GLN A 159 10.22 -12.61 -0.98
N LEU A 160 11.39 -12.24 -0.50
CA LEU A 160 12.22 -11.21 -1.14
C LEU A 160 12.63 -11.59 -2.57
N GLN A 161 12.94 -12.86 -2.82
CA GLN A 161 13.33 -13.37 -4.13
C GLN A 161 12.22 -13.21 -5.19
N LEU A 162 10.96 -13.18 -4.80
CA LEU A 162 9.82 -13.02 -5.73
C LEU A 162 9.67 -11.58 -6.24
N PHE A 163 10.30 -10.59 -5.61
CA PHE A 163 10.08 -9.18 -5.93
C PHE A 163 10.28 -8.82 -7.40
N PRO A 164 11.36 -9.23 -8.09
CA PRO A 164 11.56 -8.90 -9.50
C PRO A 164 10.45 -9.42 -10.41
N GLU A 165 9.97 -10.64 -10.14
CA GLU A 165 8.87 -11.24 -10.90
C GLU A 165 7.56 -10.49 -10.68
N VAL A 166 7.26 -10.12 -9.42
CA VAL A 166 6.07 -9.33 -9.08
C VAL A 166 6.07 -7.99 -9.81
N ILE A 167 7.21 -7.30 -9.88
CA ILE A 167 7.33 -6.03 -10.62
C ILE A 167 7.06 -6.24 -12.11
N GLN A 168 7.61 -7.28 -12.72
CA GLN A 168 7.38 -7.60 -14.13
C GLN A 168 5.91 -7.90 -14.40
N GLN A 169 5.28 -8.70 -13.55
CA GLN A 169 3.85 -9.04 -13.67
C GLN A 169 2.96 -7.80 -13.46
N ALA A 170 3.29 -6.96 -12.48
CA ALA A 170 2.56 -5.73 -12.21
C ALA A 170 2.61 -4.78 -13.41
N ALA A 171 3.77 -4.62 -14.04
CA ALA A 171 3.95 -3.80 -15.22
C ALA A 171 3.19 -4.39 -16.43
N ALA A 172 3.32 -5.67 -16.69
CA ALA A 172 2.65 -6.35 -17.82
C ALA A 172 1.12 -6.28 -17.73
N ASN A 173 0.58 -6.31 -16.51
CA ASN A 173 -0.87 -6.30 -16.27
C ASN A 173 -1.43 -4.90 -15.92
N TYR A 174 -0.60 -3.86 -15.86
CA TYR A 174 -0.98 -2.53 -15.36
C TYR A 174 -1.67 -2.61 -14.00
N SER A 175 -1.17 -3.47 -13.10
CA SER A 175 -1.80 -3.79 -11.83
C SER A 175 -0.92 -3.38 -10.64
N PRO A 176 -1.12 -2.19 -10.06
CA PRO A 176 -0.41 -1.79 -8.84
C PRO A 176 -0.78 -2.67 -7.63
N ALA A 177 -1.92 -3.37 -7.70
CA ALA A 177 -2.37 -4.27 -6.65
C ALA A 177 -1.39 -5.42 -6.38
N LEU A 178 -0.68 -5.89 -7.39
CA LEU A 178 0.35 -6.93 -7.22
C LEU A 178 1.49 -6.44 -6.31
N VAL A 179 1.94 -5.20 -6.50
CA VAL A 179 3.00 -4.60 -5.67
C VAL A 179 2.49 -4.32 -4.25
N ALA A 180 1.27 -3.77 -4.12
CA ALA A 180 0.67 -3.48 -2.83
C ALA A 180 0.50 -4.75 -1.98
N ASN A 181 -0.04 -5.81 -2.57
CA ASN A 181 -0.22 -7.09 -1.88
C ASN A 181 1.12 -7.77 -1.57
N PHE A 182 2.10 -7.69 -2.47
CA PHE A 182 3.46 -8.18 -2.19
C PHE A 182 4.06 -7.47 -0.97
N ALA A 183 3.93 -6.15 -0.87
CA ALA A 183 4.43 -5.39 0.29
C ALA A 183 3.77 -5.86 1.59
N TYR A 184 2.46 -6.12 1.58
CA TYR A 184 1.76 -6.68 2.73
C TYR A 184 2.27 -8.07 3.11
N ASP A 185 2.40 -8.97 2.14
CA ASP A 185 2.88 -10.33 2.40
C ASP A 185 4.32 -10.32 2.93
N LEU A 186 5.17 -9.45 2.38
CA LEU A 186 6.54 -9.27 2.85
C LEU A 186 6.60 -8.82 4.32
N VAL A 187 5.82 -7.79 4.69
CA VAL A 187 5.84 -7.30 6.08
C VAL A 187 5.20 -8.30 7.05
N LYS A 188 4.26 -9.09 6.60
CA LYS A 188 3.66 -10.19 7.37
C LYS A 188 4.71 -11.29 7.67
N GLU A 189 5.48 -11.71 6.66
CA GLU A 189 6.58 -12.63 6.85
C GLU A 189 7.68 -12.04 7.75
N PHE A 190 8.04 -10.76 7.55
CA PHE A 190 8.99 -10.08 8.42
C PHE A 190 8.51 -10.04 9.88
N ASN A 191 7.25 -9.69 10.14
CA ASN A 191 6.73 -9.66 11.51
C ASN A 191 6.71 -11.05 12.15
N SER A 192 6.44 -12.10 11.37
CA SER A 192 6.53 -13.49 11.84
C SER A 192 7.96 -13.89 12.19
N PHE A 193 8.92 -13.50 11.35
CA PHE A 193 10.35 -13.69 11.62
C PHE A 193 10.77 -12.93 12.88
N TYR A 194 10.43 -11.64 13.00
CA TYR A 194 10.78 -10.80 14.15
C TYR A 194 10.28 -11.32 15.50
N GLN A 195 9.14 -12.04 15.50
CA GLN A 195 8.59 -12.64 16.72
C GLN A 195 9.27 -13.93 17.14
N GLN A 196 9.89 -14.65 16.22
CA GLN A 196 10.41 -16.00 16.48
C GLN A 196 11.94 -16.06 16.51
N VAL A 197 12.61 -15.09 15.95
CA VAL A 197 14.07 -15.04 15.86
C VAL A 197 14.57 -13.77 16.56
N SER A 198 15.50 -13.93 17.50
CA SER A 198 16.19 -12.78 18.12
C SER A 198 17.09 -12.13 17.09
N ILE A 199 16.90 -10.83 16.84
CA ILE A 199 17.68 -10.09 15.84
C ILE A 199 18.82 -9.30 16.51
N LEU A 200 18.66 -8.93 17.78
CA LEU A 200 19.60 -8.15 18.60
C LEU A 200 19.67 -8.73 20.01
#